data_00ff4d349b818e36e2e97488f7561719
#
_entry.id   00ff4d349b818e36e2e97488f7561719
#
_cell.length_a   1.000
_cell.length_b   1.000
_cell.length_c   1.000
_cell.angle_alpha   90.00
_cell.angle_beta   90.00
_cell.angle_gamma   90.00
#
_symmetry.space_group_name_H-M   'P 1'
#
loop_
_entity.id
_entity.type
_entity.pdbx_description
1 polymer ?
#
loop_
_entity_poly.entity_id
_entity_poly.type
_entity_poly.pdbx_seq_one_letter_code
_entity_poly.pdbx_strand_id
1 'polypeptide(L)'
;MGRALVIIDFQNDFTPGGALAVPDGDAIADRLNALAGSGDFDLVVATRDWHPPDHGSFEVRGGIWPEHCVAGTPGAELNAALDTAKVDVIVDKGQDPGTEGYSGFDGTDLAALLRDRGIDAITVAGLATDYCVRATALDALREGFAVTLDASASRGIDAEPGDVERALDEVRAAGGEVR
;
A
#
# COMPACT_ATOMS: atom_id res chain seq x y z
N MET A 1 -1.36 -2.71 -23.63
CA MET A 1 -1.21 -1.84 -22.45
C MET A 1 -1.20 -2.75 -21.23
N GLY A 2 -0.02 -2.93 -20.62
CA GLY A 2 0.15 -3.80 -19.48
C GLY A 2 -0.49 -3.22 -18.23
N ARG A 3 -1.10 -4.07 -17.41
CA ARG A 3 -1.83 -3.67 -16.19
C ARG A 3 -1.30 -4.40 -14.96
N ALA A 4 -1.06 -3.68 -13.87
CA ALA A 4 -0.71 -4.32 -12.60
C ALA A 4 -1.72 -3.98 -11.50
N LEU A 5 -1.89 -4.93 -10.57
CA LEU A 5 -2.48 -4.70 -9.26
C LEU A 5 -1.35 -4.46 -8.27
N VAL A 6 -1.42 -3.38 -7.51
CA VAL A 6 -0.48 -3.08 -6.43
C VAL A 6 -1.25 -3.08 -5.11
N ILE A 7 -1.08 -4.14 -4.34
CA ILE A 7 -1.70 -4.32 -3.02
C ILE A 7 -0.79 -3.68 -1.98
N ILE A 8 -1.28 -2.66 -1.30
CA ILE A 8 -0.51 -1.86 -0.37
C ILE A 8 -0.67 -2.39 1.06
N ASP A 9 0.43 -2.84 1.63
CA ASP A 9 0.64 -3.03 3.08
C ASP A 9 -0.48 -3.80 3.79
N PHE A 10 -0.99 -4.86 3.19
CA PHE A 10 -1.98 -5.72 3.83
C PHE A 10 -1.27 -6.67 4.83
N GLN A 11 -0.75 -6.05 5.90
CA GLN A 11 0.12 -6.66 6.91
C GLN A 11 -0.59 -6.85 8.24
N ASN A 12 -0.08 -7.75 9.08
CA ASN A 12 -0.68 -8.06 10.38
C ASN A 12 -0.79 -6.82 11.28
N ASP A 13 0.24 -5.96 11.34
CA ASP A 13 0.21 -4.77 12.19
C ASP A 13 -0.84 -3.72 11.76
N PHE A 14 -1.26 -3.74 10.50
CA PHE A 14 -2.29 -2.84 9.98
C PHE A 14 -3.71 -3.43 9.99
N THR A 15 -3.87 -4.66 10.45
CA THR A 15 -5.18 -5.31 10.59
C THR A 15 -5.60 -5.37 12.05
N PRO A 16 -6.89 -5.62 12.38
CA PRO A 16 -7.35 -5.68 13.76
C PRO A 16 -6.50 -6.60 14.65
N GLY A 17 -6.07 -6.08 15.79
CA GLY A 17 -5.15 -6.75 16.71
C GLY A 17 -3.67 -6.45 16.48
N GLY A 18 -3.31 -5.77 15.40
CA GLY A 18 -1.95 -5.31 15.12
C GLY A 18 -1.57 -4.01 15.86
N ALA A 19 -0.29 -3.67 15.79
CA ALA A 19 0.27 -2.52 16.53
C ALA A 19 -0.24 -1.16 16.04
N LEU A 20 -0.64 -1.06 14.76
CA LEU A 20 -1.18 0.14 14.12
C LEU A 20 -2.40 -0.23 13.27
N ALA A 21 -3.41 -0.80 13.91
CA ALA A 21 -4.57 -1.35 13.23
C ALA A 21 -5.39 -0.26 12.52
N VAL A 22 -5.65 -0.48 11.24
CA VAL A 22 -6.61 0.30 10.47
C VAL A 22 -8.02 -0.22 10.78
N PRO A 23 -9.01 0.64 11.08
CA PRO A 23 -10.39 0.19 11.31
C PRO A 23 -10.91 -0.66 10.14
N ASP A 24 -11.46 -1.84 10.44
CA ASP A 24 -11.95 -2.81 9.44
C ASP A 24 -10.93 -3.18 8.35
N GLY A 25 -9.63 -3.08 8.65
CA GLY A 25 -8.56 -3.31 7.66
C GLY A 25 -8.54 -4.72 7.09
N ASP A 26 -9.00 -5.72 7.83
CA ASP A 26 -9.12 -7.10 7.39
C ASP A 26 -10.35 -7.36 6.48
N ALA A 27 -11.35 -6.50 6.51
CA ALA A 27 -12.58 -6.65 5.73
C ALA A 27 -12.37 -6.61 4.20
N ILE A 28 -11.22 -6.12 3.74
CA ILE A 28 -10.89 -6.03 2.30
C ILE A 28 -10.25 -7.31 1.74
N ALA A 29 -9.93 -8.31 2.57
CA ALA A 29 -9.19 -9.50 2.14
C ALA A 29 -9.84 -10.23 0.95
N ASP A 30 -11.14 -10.48 1.02
CA ASP A 30 -11.87 -11.18 -0.05
C ASP A 30 -11.85 -10.37 -1.36
N ARG A 31 -11.95 -9.04 -1.26
CA ARG A 31 -11.91 -8.16 -2.43
C ARG A 31 -10.51 -8.12 -3.05
N LEU A 32 -9.46 -8.04 -2.24
CA LEU A 32 -8.06 -8.12 -2.71
C LEU A 32 -7.80 -9.45 -3.41
N ASN A 33 -8.23 -10.57 -2.83
CA ASN A 33 -8.09 -11.90 -3.41
C ASN A 33 -8.87 -12.04 -4.73
N ALA A 34 -10.07 -11.46 -4.81
CA ALA A 34 -10.86 -11.44 -6.03
C ALA A 34 -10.17 -10.64 -7.15
N LEU A 35 -9.61 -9.47 -6.82
CA LEU A 35 -8.83 -8.67 -7.77
C LEU A 35 -7.59 -9.43 -8.26
N ALA A 36 -6.79 -9.96 -7.34
CA ALA A 36 -5.56 -10.68 -7.66
C ALA A 36 -5.84 -11.95 -8.51
N GLY A 37 -6.99 -12.58 -8.34
CA GLY A 37 -7.39 -13.77 -9.10
C GLY A 37 -8.27 -13.51 -10.31
N SER A 38 -8.57 -12.24 -10.66
CA SER A 38 -9.50 -11.90 -11.74
C SER A 38 -9.00 -12.25 -13.14
N GLY A 39 -7.67 -12.30 -13.33
CA GLY A 39 -7.05 -12.41 -14.65
C GLY A 39 -7.00 -11.08 -15.43
N ASP A 40 -7.36 -9.97 -14.80
CA ASP A 40 -7.36 -8.64 -15.43
C ASP A 40 -5.98 -7.95 -15.37
N PHE A 41 -5.03 -8.53 -14.64
CA PHE A 41 -3.71 -7.97 -14.41
C PHE A 41 -2.61 -8.88 -14.92
N ASP A 42 -1.62 -8.29 -15.57
CA ASP A 42 -0.42 -8.98 -16.05
C ASP A 42 0.62 -9.17 -14.95
N LEU A 43 0.48 -8.41 -13.85
CA LEU A 43 1.37 -8.47 -12.70
C LEU A 43 0.59 -8.12 -11.43
N VAL A 44 0.81 -8.88 -10.37
CA VAL A 44 0.30 -8.60 -9.02
C VAL A 44 1.47 -8.36 -8.09
N VAL A 45 1.56 -7.16 -7.54
CA VAL A 45 2.58 -6.75 -6.59
C VAL A 45 1.94 -6.53 -5.22
N ALA A 46 2.58 -6.98 -4.16
CA ALA A 46 2.24 -6.58 -2.79
C ALA A 46 3.39 -5.79 -2.19
N THR A 47 3.10 -4.66 -1.55
CA THR A 47 4.09 -3.92 -0.76
C THR A 47 4.02 -4.31 0.70
N ARG A 48 5.15 -4.16 1.41
CA ARG A 48 5.23 -4.27 2.86
C ARG A 48 6.03 -3.10 3.41
N ASP A 49 5.53 -2.47 4.48
CA ASP A 49 6.41 -1.72 5.36
C ASP A 49 7.39 -2.70 6.02
N TRP A 50 8.68 -2.39 5.91
CA TRP A 50 9.75 -3.25 6.40
C TRP A 50 10.76 -2.41 7.15
N HIS A 51 10.31 -1.85 8.28
CA HIS A 51 11.05 -0.83 9.01
C HIS A 51 12.21 -1.43 9.81
N PRO A 52 13.39 -0.79 9.79
CA PRO A 52 14.42 -1.12 10.79
C PRO A 52 13.93 -0.74 12.20
N PRO A 53 14.48 -1.35 13.27
CA PRO A 53 14.04 -1.09 14.64
C PRO A 53 14.22 0.37 15.11
N ASP A 54 15.05 1.14 14.40
CA ASP A 54 15.36 2.54 14.70
C ASP A 54 14.70 3.52 13.72
N HIS A 55 13.63 3.09 13.03
CA HIS A 55 12.95 3.93 12.04
C HIS A 55 12.42 5.23 12.65
N GLY A 56 12.66 6.35 11.95
CA GLY A 56 12.36 7.70 12.45
C GLY A 56 10.86 8.00 12.62
N SER A 57 9.98 7.22 11.99
CA SER A 57 8.52 7.38 12.14
C SER A 57 7.99 6.95 13.52
N PHE A 58 8.77 6.20 14.30
CA PHE A 58 8.34 5.68 15.59
C PHE A 58 8.37 6.74 16.69
N GLU A 59 7.37 6.73 17.57
CA GLU A 59 7.27 7.66 18.72
C GLU A 59 8.52 7.65 19.60
N VAL A 60 9.11 6.48 19.82
CA VAL A 60 10.36 6.31 20.58
C VAL A 60 11.57 6.98 19.91
N ARG A 61 11.44 7.38 18.66
CA ARG A 61 12.45 8.10 17.87
C ARG A 61 12.03 9.55 17.54
N GLY A 62 10.91 10.01 18.10
CA GLY A 62 10.36 11.34 17.86
C GLY A 62 9.39 11.44 16.69
N GLY A 63 8.99 10.32 16.11
CA GLY A 63 7.93 10.20 15.11
C GLY A 63 6.54 10.23 15.73
N ILE A 64 5.53 9.95 14.92
CA ILE A 64 4.12 10.03 15.31
C ILE A 64 3.44 8.65 15.45
N TRP A 65 4.13 7.58 15.08
CA TRP A 65 3.55 6.24 15.06
C TRP A 65 4.10 5.34 16.17
N PRO A 66 3.28 4.42 16.71
CA PRO A 66 3.83 3.34 17.53
C PRO A 66 4.79 2.48 16.68
N GLU A 67 5.64 1.71 17.33
CA GLU A 67 6.46 0.72 16.62
C GLU A 67 5.54 -0.27 15.90
N HIS A 68 5.74 -0.40 14.57
CA HIS A 68 4.95 -1.27 13.71
C HIS A 68 5.80 -1.77 12.54
N CYS A 69 5.39 -2.87 11.96
CA CYS A 69 6.02 -3.45 10.76
C CYS A 69 7.55 -3.51 10.85
N VAL A 70 8.09 -3.82 12.04
CA VAL A 70 9.52 -3.99 12.22
C VAL A 70 9.99 -5.23 11.47
N ALA A 71 11.01 -5.05 10.64
CA ALA A 71 11.53 -6.08 9.75
C ALA A 71 11.81 -7.40 10.48
N GLY A 72 11.31 -8.50 9.92
CA GLY A 72 11.49 -9.85 10.49
C GLY A 72 10.57 -10.19 11.66
N THR A 73 9.64 -9.31 12.03
CA THR A 73 8.63 -9.61 13.05
C THR A 73 7.34 -10.14 12.41
N PRO A 74 6.51 -10.90 13.15
CA PRO A 74 5.20 -11.34 12.66
C PRO A 74 4.27 -10.19 12.27
N GLY A 75 4.40 -9.02 12.91
CA GLY A 75 3.62 -7.82 12.60
C GLY A 75 3.89 -7.28 11.19
N ALA A 76 5.12 -7.41 10.71
CA ALA A 76 5.53 -6.96 9.38
C ALA A 76 5.15 -7.94 8.26
N GLU A 77 4.73 -9.16 8.57
CA GLU A 77 4.33 -10.13 7.55
C GLU A 77 2.98 -9.78 6.94
N LEU A 78 2.78 -10.15 5.67
CA LEU A 78 1.48 -10.04 5.02
C LEU A 78 0.45 -10.87 5.81
N ASN A 79 -0.75 -10.32 5.95
CA ASN A 79 -1.82 -11.01 6.65
C ASN A 79 -2.22 -12.30 5.92
N ALA A 80 -2.37 -13.39 6.67
CA ALA A 80 -2.66 -14.72 6.14
C ALA A 80 -4.00 -14.83 5.38
N ALA A 81 -4.90 -13.85 5.52
CA ALA A 81 -6.13 -13.78 4.74
C ALA A 81 -5.89 -13.41 3.27
N LEU A 82 -4.71 -12.85 2.93
CA LEU A 82 -4.29 -12.65 1.55
C LEU A 82 -3.77 -13.95 0.96
N ASP A 83 -4.30 -14.34 -0.19
CA ASP A 83 -3.78 -15.48 -0.96
C ASP A 83 -2.48 -15.06 -1.67
N THR A 84 -1.36 -15.23 -0.99
CA THR A 84 -0.05 -14.86 -1.50
C THR A 84 0.41 -15.69 -2.70
N ALA A 85 -0.24 -16.82 -3.00
CA ALA A 85 0.03 -17.59 -4.22
C ALA A 85 -0.36 -16.83 -5.49
N LYS A 86 -1.17 -15.78 -5.36
CA LYS A 86 -1.57 -14.88 -6.47
C LYS A 86 -0.70 -13.62 -6.57
N VAL A 87 0.27 -13.47 -5.69
CA VAL A 87 1.22 -12.33 -5.68
C VAL A 87 2.48 -12.74 -6.39
N ASP A 88 2.83 -12.02 -7.46
CA ASP A 88 4.02 -12.31 -8.26
C ASP A 88 5.30 -11.76 -7.63
N VAL A 89 5.21 -10.57 -7.00
CA VAL A 89 6.36 -9.87 -6.42
C VAL A 89 5.97 -9.19 -5.12
N ILE A 90 6.83 -9.30 -4.10
CA ILE A 90 6.74 -8.51 -2.88
C ILE A 90 7.80 -7.41 -2.92
N VAL A 91 7.41 -6.18 -2.62
CA VAL A 91 8.29 -5.01 -2.54
C VAL A 91 8.30 -4.49 -1.12
N ASP A 92 9.46 -4.55 -0.48
CA ASP A 92 9.68 -4.01 0.85
C ASP A 92 10.05 -2.52 0.77
N LYS A 93 9.36 -1.69 1.53
CA LYS A 93 9.54 -0.24 1.58
C LYS A 93 9.74 0.26 3.02
N GLY A 94 10.02 1.56 3.16
CA GLY A 94 10.23 2.15 4.49
C GLY A 94 11.45 1.61 5.21
N GLN A 95 12.49 1.21 4.49
CA GLN A 95 13.73 0.65 5.04
C GLN A 95 14.74 1.74 5.43
N ASP A 96 14.58 2.96 4.91
CA ASP A 96 15.42 4.11 5.28
C ASP A 96 14.83 4.77 6.53
N PRO A 97 15.55 4.78 7.67
CA PRO A 97 15.06 5.39 8.90
C PRO A 97 14.88 6.91 8.81
N GLY A 98 15.44 7.55 7.79
CA GLY A 98 15.38 8.99 7.57
C GLY A 98 14.19 9.46 6.74
N THR A 99 13.37 8.57 6.21
CA THR A 99 12.20 8.90 5.38
C THR A 99 10.91 8.32 5.96
N GLU A 100 9.76 8.88 5.57
CA GLU A 100 8.46 8.33 6.01
C GLU A 100 8.18 6.97 5.38
N GLY A 101 8.55 6.78 4.10
CA GLY A 101 8.40 5.51 3.41
C GLY A 101 6.96 5.11 3.11
N TYR A 102 6.01 6.05 3.02
CA TYR A 102 4.60 5.73 2.72
C TYR A 102 4.40 5.14 1.34
N SER A 103 5.00 5.77 0.32
CA SER A 103 4.81 5.35 -1.06
C SER A 103 5.55 4.06 -1.38
N GLY A 104 4.90 3.17 -2.13
CA GLY A 104 5.55 2.00 -2.71
C GLY A 104 6.69 2.33 -3.68
N PHE A 105 6.80 3.57 -4.13
CA PHE A 105 7.87 4.05 -5.02
C PHE A 105 9.04 4.68 -4.25
N ASP A 106 8.85 5.05 -2.98
CA ASP A 106 9.88 5.74 -2.21
C ASP A 106 11.00 4.78 -1.78
N GLY A 107 12.18 5.00 -2.34
CA GLY A 107 13.37 4.20 -2.03
C GLY A 107 13.29 2.74 -2.48
N THR A 108 12.44 2.42 -3.46
CA THR A 108 12.26 1.07 -4.01
C THR A 108 12.49 1.03 -5.52
N ASP A 109 12.57 -0.18 -6.07
CA ASP A 109 12.69 -0.42 -7.51
C ASP A 109 11.33 -0.61 -8.21
N LEU A 110 10.19 -0.25 -7.56
CA LEU A 110 8.86 -0.52 -8.08
C LEU A 110 8.63 0.09 -9.47
N ALA A 111 9.06 1.34 -9.70
CA ALA A 111 8.91 1.99 -11.00
C ALA A 111 9.66 1.25 -12.11
N ALA A 112 10.90 0.83 -11.84
CA ALA A 112 11.70 0.05 -12.79
C ALA A 112 11.05 -1.33 -13.04
N LEU A 113 10.64 -2.02 -11.99
CA LEU A 113 9.93 -3.31 -12.09
C LEU A 113 8.71 -3.23 -12.99
N LEU A 114 7.86 -2.21 -12.80
CA LEU A 114 6.64 -2.04 -13.60
C LEU A 114 6.97 -1.76 -15.07
N ARG A 115 7.93 -0.87 -15.34
CA ARG A 115 8.37 -0.54 -16.72
C ARG A 115 8.99 -1.74 -17.43
N ASP A 116 9.84 -2.49 -16.75
CA ASP A 116 10.49 -3.68 -17.30
C ASP A 116 9.49 -4.78 -17.67
N ARG A 117 8.33 -4.80 -17.01
CA ARG A 117 7.21 -5.69 -17.32
C ARG A 117 6.21 -5.11 -18.33
N GLY A 118 6.50 -3.92 -18.88
CA GLY A 118 5.63 -3.27 -19.87
C GLY A 118 4.30 -2.80 -19.29
N ILE A 119 4.27 -2.48 -17.99
CA ILE A 119 3.07 -1.98 -17.31
C ILE A 119 2.93 -0.48 -17.59
N ASP A 120 1.75 -0.08 -18.02
CA ASP A 120 1.37 1.32 -18.28
C ASP A 120 0.27 1.82 -17.32
N ALA A 121 -0.49 0.90 -16.75
CA ALA A 121 -1.60 1.21 -15.86
C ALA A 121 -1.54 0.36 -14.59
N ILE A 122 -1.84 0.96 -13.45
CA ILE A 122 -1.90 0.25 -12.18
C ILE A 122 -3.26 0.47 -11.48
N THR A 123 -3.71 -0.56 -10.80
CA THR A 123 -4.78 -0.46 -9.81
C THR A 123 -4.13 -0.54 -8.43
N VAL A 124 -4.38 0.44 -7.58
CA VAL A 124 -3.86 0.52 -6.21
C VAL A 124 -4.99 0.22 -5.24
N ALA A 125 -4.76 -0.66 -4.28
CA ALA A 125 -5.70 -1.03 -3.24
C ALA A 125 -4.94 -1.43 -1.97
N GLY A 126 -5.58 -1.46 -0.81
CA GLY A 126 -4.97 -1.93 0.43
C GLY A 126 -5.08 -0.93 1.58
N LEU A 127 -4.03 -0.82 2.37
CA LEU A 127 -3.98 -0.08 3.63
C LEU A 127 -2.83 0.95 3.67
N ALA A 128 -2.97 2.09 4.30
CA ALA A 128 -4.23 2.75 4.58
C ALA A 128 -4.55 3.74 3.46
N THR A 129 -5.82 3.92 3.15
CA THR A 129 -6.28 4.78 2.04
C THR A 129 -5.68 6.18 2.11
N ASP A 130 -5.70 6.81 3.29
CA ASP A 130 -5.26 8.17 3.56
C ASP A 130 -3.74 8.34 3.74
N TYR A 131 -2.98 7.26 3.75
CA TYR A 131 -1.52 7.26 3.88
C TYR A 131 -0.81 6.54 2.72
N CYS A 132 -0.46 5.27 2.88
CA CYS A 132 0.36 4.54 1.91
C CYS A 132 -0.32 4.34 0.56
N VAL A 133 -1.63 4.09 0.54
CA VAL A 133 -2.41 3.94 -0.70
C VAL A 133 -2.42 5.25 -1.48
N ARG A 134 -2.78 6.37 -0.82
CA ARG A 134 -2.75 7.72 -1.39
C ARG A 134 -1.36 8.08 -1.91
N ALA A 135 -0.32 7.93 -1.08
CA ALA A 135 1.05 8.28 -1.45
C ALA A 135 1.52 7.49 -2.67
N THR A 136 1.25 6.19 -2.71
CA THR A 136 1.60 5.33 -3.85
C THR A 136 0.84 5.74 -5.11
N ALA A 137 -0.46 6.02 -5.02
CA ALA A 137 -1.26 6.44 -6.16
C ALA A 137 -0.76 7.77 -6.75
N LEU A 138 -0.44 8.75 -5.90
CA LEU A 138 0.08 10.05 -6.34
C LEU A 138 1.47 9.94 -6.98
N ASP A 139 2.36 9.14 -6.42
CA ASP A 139 3.68 8.94 -7.00
C ASP A 139 3.61 8.16 -8.31
N ALA A 140 2.73 7.17 -8.42
CA ALA A 140 2.49 6.47 -9.68
C ALA A 140 2.04 7.42 -10.80
N LEU A 141 1.16 8.38 -10.50
CA LEU A 141 0.76 9.42 -11.45
C LEU A 141 1.94 10.30 -11.87
N ARG A 142 2.82 10.68 -10.92
CA ARG A 142 4.05 11.45 -11.21
C ARG A 142 5.03 10.65 -12.06
N GLU A 143 5.11 9.33 -11.85
CA GLU A 143 5.90 8.41 -12.66
C GLU A 143 5.32 8.16 -14.07
N GLY A 144 4.12 8.66 -14.34
CA GLY A 144 3.47 8.61 -15.64
C GLY A 144 2.59 7.38 -15.88
N PHE A 145 2.27 6.61 -14.84
CA PHE A 145 1.32 5.50 -14.94
C PHE A 145 -0.12 6.02 -14.95
N ALA A 146 -1.00 5.35 -15.69
CA ALA A 146 -2.43 5.51 -15.48
C ALA A 146 -2.81 4.81 -14.16
N VAL A 147 -3.55 5.50 -13.30
CA VAL A 147 -3.84 5.02 -11.94
C VAL A 147 -5.34 4.91 -11.70
N THR A 148 -5.76 3.75 -11.21
CA THR A 148 -7.06 3.53 -10.59
C THR A 148 -6.86 3.19 -9.12
N LEU A 149 -7.48 3.92 -8.19
CA LEU A 149 -7.57 3.55 -6.78
C LEU A 149 -8.91 2.85 -6.55
N ASP A 150 -8.86 1.58 -6.11
CA ASP A 150 -10.08 0.84 -5.73
C ASP A 150 -10.40 1.11 -4.25
N ALA A 151 -11.31 2.05 -4.01
CA ALA A 151 -11.73 2.42 -2.66
C ALA A 151 -12.52 1.30 -1.97
N SER A 152 -13.17 0.41 -2.74
CA SER A 152 -13.88 -0.73 -2.18
C SER A 152 -12.93 -1.81 -1.63
N ALA A 153 -11.71 -1.85 -2.13
CA ALA A 153 -10.62 -2.73 -1.70
C ALA A 153 -9.59 -2.00 -0.82
N SER A 154 -9.96 -0.88 -0.20
CA SER A 154 -9.09 -0.09 0.66
C SER A 154 -9.81 0.29 1.95
N ARG A 155 -9.04 0.54 3.02
CA ARG A 155 -9.55 1.12 4.28
C ARG A 155 -8.55 2.15 4.78
N GLY A 156 -9.06 3.21 5.39
CA GLY A 156 -8.26 4.31 5.93
C GLY A 156 -8.30 4.39 7.44
N ILE A 157 -7.38 5.14 8.00
CA ILE A 157 -7.32 5.43 9.44
C ILE A 157 -8.38 6.47 9.80
N ASP A 158 -8.57 7.48 8.95
CA ASP A 158 -9.54 8.57 9.13
C ASP A 158 -9.42 9.24 10.51
N ALA A 159 -8.17 9.54 10.91
CA ALA A 159 -7.84 10.07 12.22
C ALA A 159 -8.60 11.38 12.51
N GLU A 160 -8.70 12.25 11.52
CA GLU A 160 -9.65 13.35 11.48
C GLU A 160 -10.77 13.01 10.49
N PRO A 161 -12.04 13.13 10.90
CA PRO A 161 -13.17 12.82 10.03
C PRO A 161 -13.05 13.48 8.66
N GLY A 162 -13.10 12.68 7.60
CA GLY A 162 -12.95 13.12 6.22
C GLY A 162 -11.54 13.05 5.64
N ASP A 163 -10.53 12.54 6.38
CA ASP A 163 -9.18 12.35 5.85
C ASP A 163 -9.17 11.38 4.66
N VAL A 164 -9.93 10.32 4.75
CA VAL A 164 -10.06 9.34 3.66
C VAL A 164 -10.64 10.01 2.41
N GLU A 165 -11.73 10.77 2.53
CA GLU A 165 -12.35 11.42 1.36
C GLU A 165 -11.42 12.48 0.76
N ARG A 166 -10.71 13.25 1.59
CA ARG A 166 -9.69 14.19 1.12
C ARG A 166 -8.59 13.49 0.33
N ALA A 167 -8.13 12.32 0.81
CA ALA A 167 -7.11 11.53 0.13
C ALA A 167 -7.60 11.05 -1.25
N LEU A 168 -8.83 10.58 -1.35
CA LEU A 168 -9.44 10.17 -2.61
C LEU A 168 -9.61 11.36 -3.58
N ASP A 169 -10.00 12.53 -3.07
CA ASP A 169 -10.12 13.76 -3.86
C ASP A 169 -8.77 14.25 -4.39
N GLU A 170 -7.71 14.13 -3.62
CA GLU A 170 -6.36 14.45 -4.09
C GLU A 170 -5.93 13.53 -5.25
N VAL A 171 -6.23 12.24 -5.19
CA VAL A 171 -5.93 11.31 -6.29
C VAL A 171 -6.75 11.68 -7.53
N ARG A 172 -8.05 12.01 -7.39
CA ARG A 172 -8.89 12.48 -8.50
C ARG A 172 -8.34 13.77 -9.11
N ALA A 173 -7.97 14.75 -8.27
CA ALA A 173 -7.41 16.03 -8.71
C ALA A 173 -6.07 15.88 -9.44
N ALA A 174 -5.27 14.87 -9.09
CA ALA A 174 -4.01 14.55 -9.75
C ALA A 174 -4.19 13.77 -11.08
N GLY A 175 -5.43 13.42 -11.45
CA GLY A 175 -5.75 12.71 -12.68
C GLY A 175 -5.93 11.20 -12.53
N GLY A 176 -5.98 10.68 -11.31
CA GLY A 176 -6.30 9.28 -11.03
C GLY A 176 -7.81 9.01 -11.08
N GLU A 177 -8.16 7.79 -11.41
CA GLU A 177 -9.53 7.29 -11.27
C GLU A 177 -9.72 6.72 -9.86
N VAL A 178 -10.89 6.96 -9.25
CA VAL A 178 -11.29 6.36 -7.97
C VAL A 178 -12.59 5.59 -8.18
N ARG A 179 -12.61 4.32 -7.84
CA ARG A 179 -13.76 3.43 -7.97
C ARG A 179 -14.25 2.94 -6.62
#